data_3b61aebaa93af59b64ba8f05ff46b35e
#
_entry.id   3b61aebaa93af59b64ba8f05ff46b35e
#
_cell.length_a   1.000
_cell.length_b   1.000
_cell.length_c   1.000
_cell.angle_alpha   90.00
_cell.angle_beta   90.00
_cell.angle_gamma   90.00
#
_symmetry.space_group_name_H-M   'P 1'
#
loop_
_entity.id
_entity.type
_entity.pdbx_description
1 polymer ?
#
loop_
_entity_poly.entity_id
_entity_poly.type
_entity_poly.pdbx_seq_one_letter_code
_entity_poly.pdbx_strand_id
1 'polypeptide(L)'
;SFYIWHTETILPKIDLLVIPGGFAFGDRYYKKATDEYEINPGEMASQSPVTKLIFKAYQEKIPILGICNGFQILIKLCLLPGQLIKNNNGKFNSKLINCSLINNEVSNIEKIDLYIANKYGNYQVKEEKYKELVKNNQIFLKCNNHINGSYDNISGICDIERRVFGMMPHPERG
;
A
#
# COMPACT_ATOMS: atom_id res chain seq x y z
N SER A 1 18.58 3.43 -10.63
CA SER A 1 17.67 3.87 -9.54
C SER A 1 18.35 4.92 -8.68
N PHE A 2 17.58 5.80 -8.07
CA PHE A 2 18.04 6.82 -7.12
C PHE A 2 16.93 7.10 -6.10
N TYR A 3 17.29 7.76 -5.00
CA TYR A 3 16.34 8.10 -3.94
C TYR A 3 15.86 9.54 -4.10
N ILE A 4 14.57 9.76 -3.84
CA ILE A 4 13.94 11.07 -3.69
C ILE A 4 13.71 11.27 -2.20
N TRP A 5 14.37 12.27 -1.60
CA TRP A 5 14.22 12.56 -0.18
C TRP A 5 12.90 13.26 0.12
N HIS A 6 12.44 13.13 1.34
CA HIS A 6 11.16 13.71 1.78
C HIS A 6 11.09 15.25 1.66
N THR A 7 12.23 15.92 1.59
CA THR A 7 12.35 17.38 1.43
C THR A 7 12.38 17.84 -0.03
N GLU A 8 12.48 16.90 -0.98
CA GLU A 8 12.55 17.24 -2.40
C GLU A 8 11.23 17.83 -2.90
N THR A 9 11.36 18.80 -3.79
CA THR A 9 10.23 19.53 -4.39
C THR A 9 10.17 19.40 -5.91
N ILE A 10 11.20 18.78 -6.51
CA ILE A 10 11.31 18.59 -7.96
C ILE A 10 11.24 17.10 -8.27
N LEU A 11 10.26 16.72 -9.10
CA LEU A 11 10.18 15.35 -9.60
C LEU A 11 11.19 15.21 -10.75
N PRO A 12 12.20 14.35 -10.62
CA PRO A 12 13.12 14.06 -11.71
C PRO A 12 12.43 13.23 -12.81
N LYS A 13 13.07 13.13 -13.98
CA LYS A 13 12.57 12.23 -15.03
C LYS A 13 12.74 10.78 -14.58
N ILE A 14 11.62 10.07 -14.44
CA ILE A 14 11.55 8.68 -13.98
C ILE A 14 10.50 7.90 -14.78
N ASP A 15 10.68 6.59 -14.86
CA ASP A 15 9.76 5.67 -15.52
C ASP A 15 8.85 4.94 -14.52
N LEU A 16 9.22 4.93 -13.23
CA LEU A 16 8.49 4.31 -12.14
C LEU A 16 8.81 5.02 -10.84
N LEU A 17 7.79 5.33 -10.05
CA LEU A 17 7.94 5.79 -8.66
C LEU A 17 7.64 4.64 -7.70
N VAL A 18 8.60 4.26 -6.86
CA VAL A 18 8.40 3.28 -5.79
C VAL A 18 8.34 3.99 -4.44
N ILE A 19 7.26 3.78 -3.69
CA ILE A 19 7.11 4.23 -2.31
C ILE A 19 7.38 3.00 -1.43
N PRO A 20 8.54 2.91 -0.79
CA PRO A 20 8.97 1.71 -0.09
C PRO A 20 8.19 1.47 1.21
N GLY A 21 8.37 0.29 1.77
CA GLY A 21 7.98 -0.03 3.13
C GLY A 21 8.79 0.76 4.16
N GLY A 22 8.33 0.78 5.40
CA GLY A 22 8.97 1.48 6.51
C GLY A 22 7.97 1.76 7.63
N PHE A 23 8.39 2.58 8.59
CA PHE A 23 7.57 2.94 9.76
C PHE A 23 7.27 4.45 9.83
N ALA A 24 7.64 5.19 8.81
CA ALA A 24 7.52 6.65 8.81
C ALA A 24 6.06 7.13 8.82
N PHE A 25 5.16 6.38 8.16
CA PHE A 25 3.77 6.77 7.99
C PHE A 25 2.76 5.87 8.72
N GLY A 26 3.07 4.61 8.97
CA GLY A 26 2.02 3.62 9.05
C GLY A 26 1.49 3.28 10.41
N ASP A 27 2.28 2.70 11.27
CA ASP A 27 1.79 2.05 12.49
C ASP A 27 1.27 3.04 13.55
N ARG A 28 1.55 4.33 13.41
CA ARG A 28 1.09 5.39 14.32
C ARG A 28 -0.05 6.24 13.76
N TYR A 29 -0.39 6.09 12.49
CA TYR A 29 -1.45 6.89 11.85
C TYR A 29 -2.85 6.61 12.41
N TYR A 30 -3.05 5.42 12.97
CA TYR A 30 -4.34 4.93 13.47
C TYR A 30 -4.48 4.97 15.00
N LYS A 31 -3.50 5.55 15.71
CA LYS A 31 -3.73 5.90 17.12
C LYS A 31 -4.72 7.06 17.16
N LYS A 32 -5.86 6.88 17.82
CA LYS A 32 -6.67 8.01 18.27
C LYS A 32 -5.78 8.95 19.07
N ALA A 33 -5.88 10.24 18.82
CA ALA A 33 -5.23 11.27 19.59
C ALA A 33 -5.74 11.23 21.05
N THR A 34 -5.12 10.39 21.87
CA THR A 34 -5.36 10.33 23.32
C THR A 34 -4.14 10.80 24.11
N ASP A 35 -3.02 11.08 23.43
CA ASP A 35 -1.82 11.64 24.07
C ASP A 35 -1.54 13.02 23.46
N GLU A 36 -1.77 14.02 24.25
CA GLU A 36 -1.93 15.46 23.89
C GLU A 36 -0.70 16.16 23.29
N TYR A 37 0.44 15.50 23.03
CA TYR A 37 1.68 16.18 22.58
C TYR A 37 2.58 15.41 21.61
N GLU A 38 2.19 14.27 21.08
CA GLU A 38 3.00 13.61 20.03
C GLU A 38 2.46 13.95 18.64
N ILE A 39 3.23 14.77 17.91
CA ILE A 39 3.04 14.97 16.47
C ILE A 39 3.05 13.60 15.80
N ASN A 40 1.91 13.22 15.21
CA ASN A 40 1.76 11.93 14.54
C ASN A 40 2.71 11.87 13.33
N PRO A 41 3.69 10.93 13.28
CA PRO A 41 4.61 10.84 12.14
C PRO A 41 3.90 10.72 10.77
N GLY A 42 2.72 10.12 10.74
CA GLY A 42 1.91 10.04 9.53
C GLY A 42 1.35 11.39 9.09
N GLU A 43 1.02 12.24 10.02
CA GLU A 43 0.55 13.60 9.73
C GLU A 43 1.70 14.48 9.23
N MET A 44 2.88 14.38 9.85
CA MET A 44 4.11 15.03 9.35
C MET A 44 4.43 14.59 7.93
N ALA A 45 4.30 13.31 7.65
CA ALA A 45 4.63 12.78 6.36
C ALA A 45 3.60 13.18 5.28
N SER A 46 2.30 13.32 5.60
CA SER A 46 1.30 13.87 4.67
C SER A 46 1.55 15.34 4.32
N GLN A 47 2.27 16.06 5.19
CA GLN A 47 2.70 17.45 4.98
C GLN A 47 4.07 17.55 4.32
N SER A 48 4.77 16.42 4.14
CA SER A 48 6.09 16.40 3.51
C SER A 48 6.04 16.91 2.06
N PRO A 49 7.03 17.71 1.62
CA PRO A 49 7.12 18.16 0.22
C PRO A 49 7.04 17.03 -0.81
N VAL A 50 7.63 15.87 -0.52
CA VAL A 50 7.62 14.69 -1.39
C VAL A 50 6.21 14.18 -1.71
N THR A 51 5.23 14.43 -0.86
CA THR A 51 3.82 14.06 -1.11
C THR A 51 3.28 14.75 -2.36
N LYS A 52 3.68 16.00 -2.61
CA LYS A 52 3.33 16.72 -3.84
C LYS A 52 3.93 16.06 -5.09
N LEU A 53 5.10 15.43 -4.95
CA LEU A 53 5.73 14.70 -6.05
C LEU A 53 4.99 13.40 -6.38
N ILE A 54 4.36 12.74 -5.38
CA ILE A 54 3.49 11.58 -5.61
C ILE A 54 2.30 12.00 -6.48
N PHE A 55 1.62 13.11 -6.12
CA PHE A 55 0.52 13.63 -6.94
C PHE A 55 0.98 14.06 -8.33
N LYS A 56 2.16 14.68 -8.44
CA LYS A 56 2.73 15.07 -9.73
C LYS A 56 3.01 13.84 -10.60
N ALA A 57 3.62 12.79 -10.05
CA ALA A 57 3.84 11.52 -10.75
C ALA A 57 2.52 10.93 -11.24
N TYR A 58 1.48 10.95 -10.39
CA TYR A 58 0.14 10.49 -10.75
C TYR A 58 -0.44 11.29 -11.93
N GLN A 59 -0.37 12.62 -11.89
CA GLN A 59 -0.84 13.51 -12.97
C GLN A 59 -0.08 13.32 -14.28
N GLU A 60 1.23 13.11 -14.19
CA GLU A 60 2.11 12.84 -15.35
C GLU A 60 1.99 11.39 -15.85
N LYS A 61 1.08 10.60 -15.27
CA LYS A 61 0.82 9.20 -15.63
C LYS A 61 2.01 8.27 -15.44
N ILE A 62 2.96 8.63 -14.59
CA ILE A 62 4.08 7.79 -14.20
C ILE A 62 3.54 6.64 -13.33
N PRO A 63 3.88 5.37 -13.61
CA PRO A 63 3.51 4.25 -12.76
C PRO A 63 4.01 4.42 -11.33
N ILE A 64 3.17 4.04 -10.35
CA ILE A 64 3.47 4.16 -8.91
C ILE A 64 3.27 2.80 -8.24
N LEU A 65 4.25 2.35 -7.47
CA LEU A 65 4.16 1.15 -6.63
C LEU A 65 4.34 1.53 -5.16
N GLY A 66 3.33 1.29 -4.34
CA GLY A 66 3.40 1.42 -2.87
C GLY A 66 3.53 0.06 -2.20
N ILE A 67 4.61 -0.15 -1.43
CA ILE A 67 4.89 -1.39 -0.71
C ILE A 67 4.66 -1.17 0.78
N CYS A 68 3.86 -2.00 1.43
CA CYS A 68 3.57 -1.97 2.86
C CYS A 68 3.18 -0.56 3.35
N ASN A 69 4.10 0.19 3.95
CA ASN A 69 3.88 1.58 4.33
C ASN A 69 3.55 2.48 3.13
N GLY A 70 4.17 2.25 1.97
CA GLY A 70 3.82 2.94 0.71
C GLY A 70 2.37 2.71 0.29
N PHE A 71 1.83 1.52 0.47
CA PHE A 71 0.41 1.25 0.20
C PHE A 71 -0.49 2.02 1.18
N GLN A 72 -0.14 2.08 2.47
CA GLN A 72 -0.84 2.89 3.45
C GLN A 72 -0.88 4.37 3.05
N ILE A 73 0.24 4.89 2.52
CA ILE A 73 0.33 6.26 2.00
C ILE A 73 -0.62 6.47 0.82
N LEU A 74 -0.61 5.58 -0.17
CA LEU A 74 -1.47 5.69 -1.36
C LEU A 74 -2.96 5.69 -1.01
N ILE A 75 -3.38 4.86 -0.05
CA ILE A 75 -4.75 4.89 0.48
C ILE A 75 -5.04 6.22 1.18
N LYS A 76 -4.11 6.70 2.00
CA LYS A 76 -4.30 7.96 2.73
C LYS A 76 -4.41 9.17 1.81
N LEU A 77 -3.66 9.16 0.71
CA LEU A 77 -3.73 10.18 -0.34
C LEU A 77 -4.95 10.01 -1.26
N CYS A 78 -5.82 9.04 -1.00
CA CYS A 78 -6.98 8.71 -1.82
C CYS A 78 -6.64 8.34 -3.28
N LEU A 79 -5.41 7.90 -3.55
CA LEU A 79 -4.99 7.38 -4.85
C LEU A 79 -5.41 5.92 -5.03
N LEU A 80 -5.66 5.21 -3.93
CA LEU A 80 -6.25 3.87 -3.90
C LEU A 80 -7.42 3.84 -2.91
N PRO A 81 -8.48 3.05 -3.17
CA PRO A 81 -9.64 2.97 -2.30
C PRO A 81 -9.41 2.05 -1.08
N GLY A 82 -10.33 2.14 -0.09
CA GLY A 82 -10.34 1.30 1.10
C GLY A 82 -9.59 1.90 2.28
N GLN A 83 -9.27 1.05 3.23
CA GLN A 83 -8.51 1.43 4.43
C GLN A 83 -7.67 0.24 4.92
N LEU A 84 -6.54 0.53 5.54
CA LEU A 84 -5.70 -0.45 6.22
C LEU A 84 -5.82 -0.24 7.72
N ILE A 85 -6.37 -1.22 8.42
CA ILE A 85 -6.59 -1.18 9.87
C ILE A 85 -5.69 -2.18 10.59
N LYS A 86 -5.76 -2.19 11.91
CA LYS A 86 -5.00 -3.12 12.77
C LYS A 86 -5.36 -4.57 12.45
N ASN A 87 -4.35 -5.43 12.41
CA ASN A 87 -4.53 -6.87 12.22
C ASN A 87 -5.51 -7.46 13.25
N ASN A 88 -6.35 -8.41 12.87
CA ASN A 88 -7.37 -9.01 13.73
C ASN A 88 -6.79 -9.62 15.02
N ASN A 89 -5.55 -10.17 14.95
CA ASN A 89 -4.87 -10.70 16.12
C ASN A 89 -4.25 -9.61 17.02
N GLY A 90 -4.36 -8.34 16.63
CA GLY A 90 -3.81 -7.21 17.35
C GLY A 90 -2.27 -7.12 17.37
N LYS A 91 -1.58 -8.08 16.73
CA LYS A 91 -0.12 -8.23 16.79
C LYS A 91 0.55 -7.76 15.50
N PHE A 92 1.85 -7.47 15.60
CA PHE A 92 2.73 -7.34 14.45
C PHE A 92 2.97 -8.74 13.85
N ASN A 93 2.68 -8.89 12.56
CA ASN A 93 2.93 -10.12 11.83
C ASN A 93 4.20 -9.97 10.99
N SER A 94 5.17 -10.85 11.20
CA SER A 94 6.40 -10.93 10.39
C SER A 94 6.62 -12.38 10.00
N LYS A 95 6.32 -12.72 8.74
CA LYS A 95 6.44 -14.09 8.24
C LYS A 95 6.35 -14.16 6.71
N LEU A 96 6.83 -15.26 6.16
CA LEU A 96 6.59 -15.65 4.77
C LEU A 96 5.13 -16.09 4.61
N ILE A 97 4.49 -15.64 3.55
CA ILE A 97 3.12 -15.99 3.20
C ILE A 97 3.00 -16.38 1.73
N ASN A 98 2.13 -17.33 1.45
CA ASN A 98 1.80 -17.69 0.08
C ASN A 98 0.69 -16.78 -0.44
N CYS A 99 0.92 -16.14 -1.56
CA CYS A 99 -0.01 -15.24 -2.22
C CYS A 99 -0.39 -15.77 -3.60
N SER A 100 -1.64 -15.52 -4.00
CA SER A 100 -2.13 -15.74 -5.36
C SER A 100 -2.14 -14.44 -6.12
N LEU A 101 -1.56 -14.46 -7.32
CA LEU A 101 -1.68 -13.37 -8.29
C LEU A 101 -3.01 -13.52 -9.04
N ILE A 102 -3.81 -12.48 -9.01
CA ILE A 102 -5.14 -12.45 -9.63
C ILE A 102 -5.07 -11.57 -10.88
N ASN A 103 -5.71 -12.02 -11.96
CA ASN A 103 -5.75 -11.29 -13.23
C ASN A 103 -4.34 -10.91 -13.75
N ASN A 104 -3.42 -11.86 -13.67
CA ASN A 104 -2.04 -11.69 -14.10
C ASN A 104 -1.89 -12.01 -15.59
N GLU A 105 -1.87 -10.98 -16.43
CA GLU A 105 -1.68 -11.11 -17.87
C GLU A 105 -0.20 -11.10 -18.30
N VAL A 106 0.71 -10.84 -17.34
CA VAL A 106 2.13 -10.57 -17.64
C VAL A 106 3.02 -11.77 -17.39
N SER A 107 2.60 -12.71 -16.55
CA SER A 107 3.42 -13.88 -16.20
C SER A 107 2.57 -15.12 -15.99
N ASN A 108 3.20 -16.31 -16.18
CA ASN A 108 2.57 -17.59 -15.86
C ASN A 108 2.65 -17.93 -14.35
N ILE A 109 3.04 -16.98 -13.53
CA ILE A 109 3.14 -17.19 -12.08
C ILE A 109 1.76 -16.97 -11.46
N GLU A 110 1.15 -18.03 -10.96
CA GLU A 110 -0.13 -17.97 -10.26
C GLU A 110 0.03 -17.75 -8.76
N LYS A 111 1.14 -18.23 -8.18
CA LYS A 111 1.43 -18.17 -6.74
C LYS A 111 2.85 -17.70 -6.50
N ILE A 112 3.03 -16.93 -5.44
CA ILE A 112 4.32 -16.40 -5.02
C ILE A 112 4.39 -16.35 -3.50
N ASP A 113 5.53 -16.72 -2.95
CA ASP A 113 5.80 -16.54 -1.52
C ASP A 113 6.43 -15.18 -1.27
N LEU A 114 5.83 -14.40 -0.38
CA LEU A 114 6.24 -13.04 -0.06
C LEU A 114 6.30 -12.83 1.45
N TYR A 115 7.21 -11.99 1.92
CA TYR A 115 7.27 -11.59 3.32
C TYR A 115 6.26 -10.50 3.64
N ILE A 116 5.62 -10.62 4.81
CA ILE A 116 4.90 -9.51 5.45
C ILE A 116 5.62 -9.07 6.72
N ALA A 117 5.54 -7.78 7.04
CA ALA A 117 6.07 -7.19 8.27
C ALA A 117 5.21 -5.98 8.65
N ASN A 118 4.04 -6.23 9.26
CA ASN A 118 3.07 -5.17 9.54
C ASN A 118 2.21 -5.46 10.77
N LYS A 119 1.69 -4.39 11.38
CA LYS A 119 0.65 -4.41 12.41
C LYS A 119 -0.70 -3.91 11.88
N TYR A 120 -0.67 -3.07 10.84
CA TYR A 120 -1.83 -2.48 10.17
C TYR A 120 -1.84 -2.92 8.70
N GLY A 121 -2.03 -4.22 8.49
CA GLY A 121 -2.10 -4.83 7.18
C GLY A 121 -3.48 -5.37 6.81
N ASN A 122 -4.47 -5.14 7.66
CA ASN A 122 -5.85 -5.58 7.48
C ASN A 122 -6.58 -4.62 6.52
N TYR A 123 -6.65 -4.98 5.25
CA TYR A 123 -7.35 -4.19 4.23
C TYR A 123 -8.86 -4.35 4.37
N GLN A 124 -9.57 -3.24 4.48
CA GLN A 124 -11.02 -3.19 4.57
C GLN A 124 -11.63 -2.27 3.51
N VAL A 125 -12.76 -2.67 2.99
CA VAL A 125 -13.48 -1.94 1.94
C VAL A 125 -14.99 -2.20 2.09
N LYS A 126 -15.82 -1.22 1.71
CA LYS A 126 -17.27 -1.41 1.67
C LYS A 126 -17.67 -2.35 0.53
N GLU A 127 -18.75 -3.09 0.73
CA GLU A 127 -19.25 -4.11 -0.22
C GLU A 127 -19.45 -3.55 -1.64
N GLU A 128 -20.00 -2.35 -1.77
CA GLU A 128 -20.23 -1.72 -3.07
C GLU A 128 -18.90 -1.48 -3.79
N LYS A 129 -17.90 -0.94 -3.07
CA LYS A 129 -16.58 -0.68 -3.62
C LYS A 129 -15.80 -1.97 -3.91
N TYR A 130 -16.00 -3.03 -3.11
CA TYR A 130 -15.44 -4.35 -3.40
C TYR A 130 -15.96 -4.89 -4.74
N LYS A 131 -17.27 -4.79 -5.00
CA LYS A 131 -17.86 -5.21 -6.29
C LYS A 131 -17.29 -4.43 -7.46
N GLU A 132 -17.02 -3.14 -7.29
CA GLU A 132 -16.32 -2.34 -8.31
C GLU A 132 -14.89 -2.81 -8.54
N LEU A 133 -14.12 -3.08 -7.47
CA LEU A 133 -12.76 -3.59 -7.57
C LEU A 133 -12.69 -4.92 -8.33
N VAL A 134 -13.63 -5.84 -8.05
CA VAL A 134 -13.75 -7.12 -8.76
C VAL A 134 -14.11 -6.90 -10.23
N LYS A 135 -15.16 -6.11 -10.50
CA LYS A 135 -15.64 -5.82 -11.85
C LYS A 135 -14.56 -5.22 -12.74
N ASN A 136 -13.71 -4.36 -12.17
CA ASN A 136 -12.67 -3.62 -12.89
C ASN A 136 -11.30 -4.32 -12.85
N ASN A 137 -11.20 -5.57 -12.36
CA ASN A 137 -9.95 -6.31 -12.23
C ASN A 137 -8.85 -5.56 -11.44
N GLN A 138 -9.26 -4.79 -10.41
CA GLN A 138 -8.34 -3.97 -9.61
C GLN A 138 -7.67 -4.74 -8.46
N ILE A 139 -8.10 -5.96 -8.15
CA ILE A 139 -7.47 -6.83 -7.16
C ILE A 139 -6.44 -7.69 -7.88
N PHE A 140 -5.15 -7.49 -7.59
CA PHE A 140 -4.09 -8.26 -8.25
C PHE A 140 -3.38 -9.26 -7.32
N LEU A 141 -3.52 -9.12 -5.99
CA LEU A 141 -2.85 -9.98 -5.03
C LEU A 141 -3.77 -10.35 -3.86
N LYS A 142 -3.89 -11.64 -3.59
CA LYS A 142 -4.57 -12.17 -2.40
C LYS A 142 -3.65 -13.07 -1.58
N CYS A 143 -3.73 -12.98 -0.27
CA CYS A 143 -3.01 -13.85 0.66
C CYS A 143 -3.81 -15.13 0.90
N ASN A 144 -3.21 -16.32 0.70
CA ASN A 144 -3.92 -17.60 0.81
C ASN A 144 -4.30 -18.01 2.24
N ASN A 145 -3.81 -17.30 3.25
CA ASN A 145 -4.13 -17.56 4.66
C ASN A 145 -4.68 -16.28 5.30
N HIS A 146 -5.78 -16.30 5.99
CA HIS A 146 -6.45 -15.18 6.70
C HIS A 146 -5.57 -14.55 7.79
N ILE A 147 -4.41 -14.00 7.41
CA ILE A 147 -3.35 -13.62 8.33
C ILE A 147 -3.66 -12.33 9.08
N ASN A 148 -4.19 -11.35 8.35
CA ASN A 148 -4.42 -10.01 8.87
C ASN A 148 -5.89 -9.72 9.14
N GLY A 149 -6.80 -10.51 8.58
CA GLY A 149 -8.24 -10.28 8.59
C GLY A 149 -8.74 -9.41 7.44
N SER A 150 -7.91 -9.23 6.40
CA SER A 150 -8.27 -8.46 5.21
C SER A 150 -9.52 -8.99 4.53
N TYR A 151 -10.37 -8.06 4.06
CA TYR A 151 -11.57 -8.39 3.31
C TYR A 151 -11.18 -9.26 2.09
N ASP A 152 -11.83 -10.42 1.96
CA ASP A 152 -11.57 -11.39 0.88
C ASP A 152 -10.06 -11.71 0.66
N ASN A 153 -9.27 -11.67 1.74
CA ASN A 153 -7.82 -11.90 1.72
C ASN A 153 -7.02 -10.95 0.82
N ILE A 154 -7.58 -9.81 0.45
CA ILE A 154 -6.92 -8.81 -0.38
C ILE A 154 -5.61 -8.37 0.27
N SER A 155 -4.52 -8.47 -0.46
CA SER A 155 -3.18 -8.04 -0.06
C SER A 155 -2.57 -7.03 -1.03
N GLY A 156 -3.18 -6.82 -2.20
CA GLY A 156 -2.77 -5.81 -3.17
C GLY A 156 -3.89 -5.44 -4.14
N ILE A 157 -3.98 -4.15 -4.42
CA ILE A 157 -4.94 -3.55 -5.35
C ILE A 157 -4.25 -2.52 -6.26
N CYS A 158 -4.87 -2.25 -7.39
CA CYS A 158 -4.45 -1.16 -8.27
C CYS A 158 -5.60 -0.18 -8.55
N ASP A 159 -5.28 0.97 -9.12
CA ASP A 159 -6.25 1.90 -9.67
C ASP A 159 -6.89 1.34 -10.96
N ILE A 160 -7.95 1.99 -11.44
CA ILE A 160 -8.69 1.54 -12.63
C ILE A 160 -7.85 1.58 -13.91
N GLU A 161 -6.87 2.48 -13.98
CA GLU A 161 -5.98 2.61 -15.13
C GLU A 161 -4.75 1.69 -15.03
N ARG A 162 -4.64 0.92 -13.94
CA ARG A 162 -3.54 -0.01 -13.65
C ARG A 162 -2.16 0.66 -13.71
N ARG A 163 -2.06 1.85 -13.13
CA ARG A 163 -0.83 2.62 -13.00
C ARG A 163 -0.39 2.84 -11.57
N VAL A 164 -1.32 2.83 -10.63
CA VAL A 164 -1.04 2.91 -9.20
C VAL A 164 -1.29 1.56 -8.58
N PHE A 165 -0.27 0.97 -8.01
CA PHE A 165 -0.30 -0.33 -7.35
C PHE A 165 0.05 -0.18 -5.88
N GLY A 166 -0.70 -0.83 -5.01
CA GLY A 166 -0.41 -0.92 -3.59
C GLY A 166 -0.48 -2.35 -3.08
N MET A 167 0.52 -2.79 -2.33
CA MET A 167 0.57 -4.13 -1.75
C MET A 167 1.17 -4.14 -0.35
N MET A 168 0.64 -5.01 0.52
CA MET A 168 1.15 -5.16 1.89
C MET A 168 2.39 -6.05 1.99
N PRO A 169 2.52 -7.14 1.22
CA PRO A 169 3.73 -7.94 1.20
C PRO A 169 4.93 -7.19 0.57
N HIS A 170 6.12 -7.66 0.91
CA HIS A 170 7.42 -7.10 0.54
C HIS A 170 8.09 -7.93 -0.57
N PRO A 171 7.95 -7.56 -1.85
CA PRO A 171 8.59 -8.30 -2.95
C PRO A 171 10.14 -8.14 -2.94
N GLU A 172 10.64 -7.08 -2.29
CA GLU A 172 12.08 -6.81 -2.18
C GLU A 172 12.81 -7.66 -1.14
N ARG A 173 12.08 -8.51 -0.40
CA ARG A 173 12.65 -9.39 0.65
C ARG A 173 12.68 -10.86 0.23
N GLY A 174 12.47 -11.17 -1.04
CA GLY A 174 12.48 -12.52 -1.59
C GLY A 174 13.88 -13.07 -1.79
#